data_a4f317b300e861d65aca8c36f0374ea5
#
_entry.id   a4f317b300e861d65aca8c36f0374ea5
#
_cell.length_a   1.000
_cell.length_b   1.000
_cell.length_c   1.000
_cell.angle_alpha   90.00
_cell.angle_beta   90.00
_cell.angle_gamma   90.00
#
_symmetry.space_group_name_H-M   'P 1'
#
loop_
_entity.id
_entity.type
_entity.pdbx_description
1 polymer ?
#
loop_
_entity_poly.entity_id
_entity_poly.type
_entity_poly.pdbx_seq_one_letter_code
_entity_poly.pdbx_strand_id
1 'polypeptide(L)'
;MESIDIFDTALFRDVYEPTDIFQLLEDVFGNNFKQKRIDAENRARKQCDFYNIDQIYSFLPGFDKQEEIKMELSHVYANPKILDMYRRNPERYVFISDMYLPSTILVKMLEKCGYKNPRVFVSCEEKCNKGSGVLFEKVIRRVGVITKHYGDNYKSDIEGCIKHGITPVFYPALHKRKLNLPMVKNPLLKKYAAAIETSSERPLTKMVKYYAPLIYGFTQWVISKRKPGQHIYFLSRDMFMPYILAKGMLKQNDIHYLYCSRRSLAPLYIASKQKELLDKMKIVLSPEEFEQKKNKGTKECLQYLKDSGIKNGDIIVDIGYSGSTQNIIERFLNIKLKGLYVQLDQALNKTMDMEMYLNRYALIYRFLAEFIFTSPEDCIEDYRNGQVVISTDHKQRKEYAKDINSIIIDPKLFNRINRMNLSIFDIEQMLIHIQNYPTYEMMCLFNEPILTNRQKVERGINFDRNKILNGKLLDCYRKSYAKPLFKKMLEKDPELSSLISLLPD
;
A
#
# COMPACT_ATOMS: atom_id res chain seq x y z
N MET A 1 -33.70 -0.99 -26.31
CA MET A 1 -32.69 -0.20 -25.61
C MET A 1 -32.35 -0.84 -24.28
N GLU A 2 -31.16 -0.61 -23.76
CA GLU A 2 -30.79 -0.92 -22.35
C GLU A 2 -30.29 0.38 -21.69
N SER A 3 -30.43 0.47 -20.37
CA SER A 3 -29.97 1.65 -19.64
C SER A 3 -28.93 1.31 -18.58
N ILE A 4 -28.03 2.25 -18.29
CA ILE A 4 -26.92 2.09 -17.38
C ILE A 4 -26.91 3.26 -16.41
N ASP A 5 -26.80 3.00 -15.11
CA ASP A 5 -26.46 4.03 -14.12
C ASP A 5 -25.02 4.48 -14.28
N ILE A 6 -24.72 5.71 -13.87
CA ILE A 6 -23.40 6.31 -14.10
C ILE A 6 -22.42 5.97 -12.96
N PHE A 7 -22.67 6.46 -11.75
CA PHE A 7 -21.72 6.32 -10.65
C PHE A 7 -21.82 4.96 -10.00
N ASP A 8 -20.67 4.41 -9.62
CA ASP A 8 -20.51 3.06 -9.07
C ASP A 8 -20.99 1.92 -9.98
N THR A 9 -21.42 2.25 -11.20
CA THR A 9 -21.81 1.32 -12.27
C THR A 9 -20.98 1.49 -13.52
N ALA A 10 -21.20 2.56 -14.32
CA ALA A 10 -20.40 2.86 -15.51
C ALA A 10 -19.06 3.52 -15.15
N LEU A 11 -19.07 4.41 -14.17
CA LEU A 11 -17.92 5.14 -13.67
C LEU A 11 -17.68 4.82 -12.20
N PHE A 12 -16.42 4.64 -11.85
CA PHE A 12 -15.95 4.58 -10.47
C PHE A 12 -15.21 5.87 -10.11
N ARG A 13 -15.29 6.27 -8.84
CA ARG A 13 -14.43 7.32 -8.29
C ARG A 13 -13.16 6.72 -7.69
N ASP A 14 -12.07 7.49 -7.68
CA ASP A 14 -10.82 7.11 -7.01
C ASP A 14 -10.89 7.19 -5.47
N VAL A 15 -12.01 7.65 -4.93
CA VAL A 15 -12.28 7.74 -3.49
C VAL A 15 -13.17 6.60 -3.02
N TYR A 16 -13.15 6.30 -1.70
CA TYR A 16 -13.93 5.20 -1.14
C TYR A 16 -15.42 5.56 -1.00
N GLU A 17 -15.73 6.69 -0.37
CA GLU A 17 -17.09 7.23 -0.28
C GLU A 17 -17.27 8.40 -1.26
N PRO A 18 -18.44 8.55 -1.87
CA PRO A 18 -18.68 9.67 -2.80
C PRO A 18 -18.36 11.05 -2.19
N THR A 19 -18.65 11.25 -0.91
CA THR A 19 -18.37 12.49 -0.18
C THR A 19 -16.89 12.72 0.11
N ASP A 20 -16.02 11.74 -0.10
CA ASP A 20 -14.57 11.91 0.08
C ASP A 20 -13.96 12.81 -1.02
N ILE A 21 -14.65 13.04 -2.14
CA ILE A 21 -14.29 14.08 -3.13
C ILE A 21 -14.25 15.46 -2.46
N PHE A 22 -15.18 15.75 -1.56
CA PHE A 22 -15.22 17.03 -0.83
C PHE A 22 -14.06 17.16 0.17
N GLN A 23 -13.53 16.05 0.66
CA GLN A 23 -12.33 16.06 1.49
C GLN A 23 -11.08 16.41 0.67
N LEU A 24 -10.98 15.95 -0.58
CA LEU A 24 -9.88 16.36 -1.48
C LEU A 24 -9.91 17.87 -1.79
N LEU A 25 -11.08 18.48 -1.77
CA LEU A 25 -11.24 19.92 -1.94
C LEU A 25 -10.79 20.73 -0.71
N GLU A 26 -10.53 20.11 0.44
CA GLU A 26 -10.00 20.81 1.61
C GLU A 26 -8.59 21.37 1.36
N ASP A 27 -7.82 20.79 0.43
CA ASP A 27 -6.53 21.32 -0.01
C ASP A 27 -6.68 22.65 -0.77
N VAL A 28 -7.84 22.89 -1.39
CA VAL A 28 -8.15 24.09 -2.17
C VAL A 28 -8.91 25.12 -1.33
N PHE A 29 -9.89 24.68 -0.56
CA PHE A 29 -10.87 25.51 0.13
C PHE A 29 -10.66 25.61 1.64
N GLY A 30 -9.67 24.89 2.17
CA GLY A 30 -9.36 24.85 3.59
C GLY A 30 -10.17 23.82 4.39
N ASN A 31 -9.72 23.61 5.60
CA ASN A 31 -10.25 22.58 6.51
C ASN A 31 -11.76 22.72 6.75
N ASN A 32 -12.42 21.57 6.94
CA ASN A 32 -13.87 21.44 7.15
C ASN A 32 -14.73 21.75 5.92
N PHE A 33 -14.16 21.87 4.70
CA PHE A 33 -14.97 22.07 3.51
C PHE A 33 -15.92 20.91 3.26
N LYS A 34 -15.48 19.66 3.47
CA LYS A 34 -16.32 18.45 3.34
C LYS A 34 -17.63 18.61 4.10
N GLN A 35 -17.56 19.00 5.38
CA GLN A 35 -18.77 19.16 6.18
C GLN A 35 -19.66 20.31 5.68
N LYS A 36 -19.07 21.46 5.36
CA LYS A 36 -19.81 22.61 4.79
C LYS A 36 -20.54 22.23 3.52
N ARG A 37 -19.89 21.47 2.64
CA ARG A 37 -20.47 21.03 1.37
C ARG A 37 -21.63 20.04 1.57
N ILE A 38 -21.50 19.10 2.52
CA ILE A 38 -22.58 18.19 2.90
C ILE A 38 -23.77 18.96 3.48
N ASP A 39 -23.52 19.93 4.35
CA ASP A 39 -24.57 20.75 4.96
C ASP A 39 -25.30 21.61 3.91
N ALA A 40 -24.55 22.16 2.93
CA ALA A 40 -25.12 22.92 1.81
C ALA A 40 -26.03 22.05 0.94
N GLU A 41 -25.61 20.81 0.63
CA GLU A 41 -26.43 19.86 -0.10
C GLU A 41 -27.72 19.49 0.65
N ASN A 42 -27.61 19.26 1.97
CA ASN A 42 -28.77 18.99 2.81
C ASN A 42 -29.76 20.17 2.86
N ARG A 43 -29.27 21.41 2.79
CA ARG A 43 -30.14 22.61 2.69
C ARG A 43 -30.79 22.67 1.32
N ALA A 44 -30.06 22.46 0.23
CA ALA A 44 -30.61 22.42 -1.13
C ALA A 44 -31.69 21.34 -1.28
N ARG A 45 -31.46 20.15 -0.71
CA ARG A 45 -32.43 19.04 -0.70
C ARG A 45 -33.72 19.37 0.03
N LYS A 46 -33.64 20.13 1.13
CA LYS A 46 -34.85 20.59 1.87
C LYS A 46 -35.68 21.60 1.10
N GLN A 47 -35.05 22.36 0.19
CA GLN A 47 -35.76 23.36 -0.62
C GLN A 47 -36.34 22.77 -1.92
N CYS A 48 -35.66 21.80 -2.53
CA CYS A 48 -36.06 21.19 -3.80
C CYS A 48 -35.58 19.74 -3.88
N ASP A 49 -36.45 18.79 -4.12
CA ASP A 49 -36.13 17.36 -4.28
C ASP A 49 -35.17 17.10 -5.47
N PHE A 50 -35.19 17.98 -6.47
CA PHE A 50 -34.38 17.86 -7.70
C PHE A 50 -33.40 19.04 -7.84
N TYR A 51 -32.64 19.28 -6.77
CA TYR A 51 -31.62 20.31 -6.73
C TYR A 51 -30.46 20.00 -7.69
N ASN A 52 -29.78 21.04 -8.11
CA ASN A 52 -28.57 20.99 -8.93
C ASN A 52 -27.38 21.62 -8.20
N ILE A 53 -26.19 21.58 -8.82
CA ILE A 53 -24.96 22.10 -8.24
C ILE A 53 -25.04 23.61 -7.94
N ASP A 54 -25.77 24.41 -8.75
CA ASP A 54 -25.94 25.84 -8.54
C ASP A 54 -26.71 26.14 -7.25
N GLN A 55 -27.78 25.36 -7.01
CA GLN A 55 -28.57 25.45 -5.78
C GLN A 55 -27.77 25.04 -4.56
N ILE A 56 -26.89 24.03 -4.66
CA ILE A 56 -25.99 23.68 -3.57
C ILE A 56 -25.04 24.83 -3.27
N TYR A 57 -24.38 25.37 -4.30
CA TYR A 57 -23.38 26.43 -4.13
C TYR A 57 -23.97 27.79 -3.76
N SER A 58 -25.29 28.00 -3.90
CA SER A 58 -25.96 29.18 -3.33
C SER A 58 -25.85 29.25 -1.80
N PHE A 59 -25.61 28.12 -1.13
CA PHE A 59 -25.33 28.00 0.31
C PHE A 59 -23.84 28.02 0.68
N LEU A 60 -22.96 28.20 -0.31
CA LEU A 60 -21.51 28.22 -0.16
C LEU A 60 -20.90 29.50 -0.75
N PRO A 61 -21.27 30.68 -0.21
CA PRO A 61 -20.74 31.94 -0.72
C PRO A 61 -19.22 31.98 -0.59
N GLY A 62 -18.52 32.39 -1.64
CA GLY A 62 -17.06 32.47 -1.69
C GLY A 62 -16.36 31.20 -2.14
N PHE A 63 -17.07 30.11 -2.42
CA PHE A 63 -16.49 28.89 -2.99
C PHE A 63 -16.89 28.73 -4.46
N ASP A 64 -15.92 28.31 -5.30
CA ASP A 64 -16.17 28.11 -6.72
C ASP A 64 -16.57 26.66 -7.02
N LYS A 65 -17.78 26.43 -7.53
CA LYS A 65 -18.25 25.12 -7.97
C LYS A 65 -17.40 24.49 -9.06
N GLN A 66 -16.64 25.28 -9.85
CA GLN A 66 -15.78 24.75 -10.90
C GLN A 66 -14.66 23.90 -10.35
N GLU A 67 -14.18 24.17 -9.14
CA GLU A 67 -13.18 23.31 -8.47
C GLU A 67 -13.75 21.94 -8.11
N GLU A 68 -15.03 21.85 -7.65
CA GLU A 68 -15.70 20.56 -7.43
C GLU A 68 -15.85 19.80 -8.76
N ILE A 69 -16.29 20.49 -9.83
CA ILE A 69 -16.44 19.87 -11.15
C ILE A 69 -15.10 19.35 -11.68
N LYS A 70 -14.01 20.11 -11.53
CA LYS A 70 -12.65 19.67 -11.90
C LYS A 70 -12.21 18.46 -11.08
N MET A 71 -12.47 18.48 -9.77
CA MET A 71 -12.12 17.38 -8.87
C MET A 71 -12.87 16.10 -9.25
N GLU A 72 -14.19 16.18 -9.44
CA GLU A 72 -15.01 15.05 -9.90
C GLU A 72 -14.51 14.52 -11.26
N LEU A 73 -14.25 15.40 -12.24
CA LEU A 73 -13.69 15.02 -13.54
C LEU A 73 -12.32 14.34 -13.41
N SER A 74 -11.45 14.80 -12.52
CA SER A 74 -10.09 14.24 -12.39
C SER A 74 -10.08 12.86 -11.75
N HIS A 75 -11.03 12.58 -10.87
CA HIS A 75 -11.06 11.37 -10.02
C HIS A 75 -12.06 10.29 -10.48
N VAL A 76 -12.53 10.34 -11.74
CA VAL A 76 -13.36 9.27 -12.30
C VAL A 76 -12.59 8.42 -13.31
N TYR A 77 -12.93 7.12 -13.34
CA TYR A 77 -12.44 6.15 -14.32
C TYR A 77 -13.53 5.14 -14.70
N ALA A 78 -13.41 4.54 -15.88
CA ALA A 78 -14.41 3.61 -16.38
C ALA A 78 -14.43 2.28 -15.60
N ASN A 79 -15.64 1.71 -15.41
CA ASN A 79 -15.78 0.28 -15.17
C ASN A 79 -15.43 -0.47 -16.46
N PRO A 80 -14.33 -1.24 -16.50
CA PRO A 80 -13.88 -1.87 -17.74
C PRO A 80 -14.92 -2.84 -18.32
N LYS A 81 -15.68 -3.55 -17.48
CA LYS A 81 -16.70 -4.49 -17.94
C LYS A 81 -17.87 -3.78 -18.62
N ILE A 82 -18.31 -2.68 -18.06
CA ILE A 82 -19.40 -1.88 -18.64
C ILE A 82 -18.92 -1.16 -19.90
N LEU A 83 -17.70 -0.64 -19.88
CA LEU A 83 -17.12 0.02 -21.05
C LEU A 83 -16.97 -0.94 -22.24
N ASP A 84 -16.48 -2.15 -22.00
CA ASP A 84 -16.35 -3.19 -23.04
C ASP A 84 -17.73 -3.60 -23.59
N MET A 85 -18.74 -3.73 -22.74
CA MET A 85 -20.12 -3.98 -23.12
C MET A 85 -20.67 -2.84 -24.00
N TYR A 86 -20.48 -1.60 -23.57
CA TYR A 86 -20.93 -0.40 -24.29
C TYR A 86 -20.26 -0.28 -25.67
N ARG A 87 -18.94 -0.47 -25.76
CA ARG A 87 -18.16 -0.35 -27.00
C ARG A 87 -18.58 -1.28 -28.13
N ARG A 88 -19.16 -2.45 -27.79
CA ARG A 88 -19.66 -3.42 -28.79
C ARG A 88 -20.86 -2.88 -29.57
N ASN A 89 -21.72 -2.10 -28.93
CA ASN A 89 -22.88 -1.48 -29.58
C ASN A 89 -23.35 -0.24 -28.80
N PRO A 90 -22.70 0.93 -28.97
CA PRO A 90 -23.02 2.14 -28.21
C PRO A 90 -24.46 2.61 -28.36
N GLU A 91 -25.06 2.44 -29.54
CA GLU A 91 -26.42 2.87 -29.84
C GLU A 91 -27.50 2.12 -29.05
N ARG A 92 -27.14 0.96 -28.50
CA ARG A 92 -28.04 0.13 -27.69
C ARG A 92 -28.30 0.74 -26.31
N TYR A 93 -27.42 1.63 -25.82
CA TYR A 93 -27.41 2.06 -24.43
C TYR A 93 -27.74 3.55 -24.27
N VAL A 94 -28.41 3.86 -23.14
CA VAL A 94 -28.60 5.20 -22.59
C VAL A 94 -28.15 5.21 -21.14
N PHE A 95 -27.71 6.37 -20.64
CA PHE A 95 -27.31 6.54 -19.24
C PHE A 95 -28.41 7.29 -18.49
N ILE A 96 -28.77 6.78 -17.29
CA ILE A 96 -29.81 7.36 -16.43
C ILE A 96 -29.25 7.51 -15.02
N SER A 97 -29.13 8.73 -14.51
CA SER A 97 -28.51 9.01 -13.22
C SER A 97 -29.36 9.92 -12.33
N ASP A 98 -29.43 9.57 -11.03
CA ASP A 98 -29.93 10.47 -9.99
C ASP A 98 -28.74 11.30 -9.47
N MET A 99 -28.57 12.54 -9.98
CA MET A 99 -27.39 13.36 -9.69
C MET A 99 -27.72 14.86 -9.75
N TYR A 100 -26.98 15.66 -8.98
CA TYR A 100 -27.05 17.12 -8.96
C TYR A 100 -26.20 17.79 -10.07
N LEU A 101 -25.29 17.07 -10.69
CA LEU A 101 -24.50 17.56 -11.81
C LEU A 101 -25.33 17.49 -13.11
N PRO A 102 -25.23 18.52 -13.98
CA PRO A 102 -25.94 18.52 -15.25
C PRO A 102 -25.40 17.48 -16.23
N SER A 103 -26.24 17.05 -17.16
CA SER A 103 -25.92 16.05 -18.19
C SER A 103 -24.64 16.39 -18.97
N THR A 104 -24.41 17.67 -19.25
CA THR A 104 -23.22 18.17 -19.97
C THR A 104 -21.90 17.81 -19.24
N ILE A 105 -21.90 17.81 -17.91
CA ILE A 105 -20.72 17.41 -17.11
C ILE A 105 -20.60 15.87 -17.10
N LEU A 106 -21.71 15.15 -16.93
CA LEU A 106 -21.72 13.70 -16.95
C LEU A 106 -21.27 13.13 -18.30
N VAL A 107 -21.66 13.76 -19.41
CA VAL A 107 -21.17 13.43 -20.76
C VAL A 107 -19.64 13.59 -20.82
N LYS A 108 -19.08 14.72 -20.36
CA LYS A 108 -17.62 14.93 -20.31
C LYS A 108 -16.90 13.87 -19.48
N MET A 109 -17.46 13.43 -18.35
CA MET A 109 -16.91 12.35 -17.52
C MET A 109 -16.88 11.02 -18.27
N LEU A 110 -17.99 10.66 -18.91
CA LEU A 110 -18.13 9.44 -19.68
C LEU A 110 -17.17 9.42 -20.89
N GLU A 111 -17.12 10.53 -21.66
CA GLU A 111 -16.24 10.66 -22.82
C GLU A 111 -14.76 10.57 -22.44
N LYS A 112 -14.34 11.27 -21.36
CA LYS A 112 -13.00 11.14 -20.77
C LYS A 112 -12.65 9.67 -20.46
N CYS A 113 -13.64 8.90 -20.02
CA CYS A 113 -13.49 7.48 -19.67
C CYS A 113 -13.65 6.53 -20.87
N GLY A 114 -13.84 7.04 -22.09
CA GLY A 114 -13.83 6.28 -23.34
C GLY A 114 -15.21 5.80 -23.81
N TYR A 115 -16.31 6.32 -23.24
CA TYR A 115 -17.65 6.15 -23.77
C TYR A 115 -17.88 7.18 -24.89
N LYS A 116 -18.15 6.74 -26.10
CA LYS A 116 -18.32 7.61 -27.26
C LYS A 116 -19.78 8.03 -27.43
N ASN A 117 -20.03 9.35 -27.54
CA ASN A 117 -21.36 9.94 -27.77
C ASN A 117 -22.45 9.40 -26.78
N PRO A 118 -22.22 9.47 -25.46
CA PRO A 118 -23.17 8.92 -24.50
C PRO A 118 -24.45 9.75 -24.44
N ARG A 119 -25.61 9.11 -24.51
CA ARG A 119 -26.92 9.75 -24.31
C ARG A 119 -27.26 9.70 -22.82
N VAL A 120 -27.34 10.85 -22.15
CA VAL A 120 -27.49 10.97 -20.69
C VAL A 120 -28.81 11.64 -20.32
N PHE A 121 -29.49 11.06 -19.34
CA PHE A 121 -30.69 11.61 -18.69
C PHE A 121 -30.43 11.72 -17.20
N VAL A 122 -30.65 12.88 -16.60
CA VAL A 122 -30.31 13.15 -15.20
C VAL A 122 -31.46 13.77 -14.42
N SER A 123 -31.64 13.33 -13.17
CA SER A 123 -32.76 13.69 -12.31
C SER A 123 -32.90 15.20 -12.08
N CYS A 124 -31.79 15.93 -11.90
CA CYS A 124 -31.85 17.37 -11.63
C CYS A 124 -32.37 18.20 -12.82
N GLU A 125 -32.21 17.72 -14.06
CA GLU A 125 -32.75 18.35 -15.26
C GLU A 125 -34.18 17.87 -15.56
N GLU A 126 -34.42 16.57 -15.42
CA GLU A 126 -35.71 15.95 -15.70
C GLU A 126 -36.78 16.21 -14.61
N LYS A 127 -36.37 16.76 -13.46
CA LYS A 127 -37.24 17.04 -12.30
C LYS A 127 -38.02 15.80 -11.83
N CYS A 128 -37.34 14.65 -11.83
CA CYS A 128 -37.84 13.37 -11.34
C CYS A 128 -36.68 12.40 -11.10
N ASN A 129 -36.89 11.34 -10.33
CA ASN A 129 -35.86 10.37 -9.98
C ASN A 129 -36.19 8.93 -10.40
N LYS A 130 -35.17 8.07 -10.38
CA LYS A 130 -35.30 6.65 -10.70
C LYS A 130 -36.14 5.91 -9.66
N GLY A 131 -35.98 6.25 -8.37
CA GLY A 131 -36.64 5.55 -7.26
C GLY A 131 -38.18 5.62 -7.31
N SER A 132 -38.73 6.73 -7.78
CA SER A 132 -40.19 6.84 -8.06
C SER A 132 -40.63 6.06 -9.31
N GLY A 133 -39.68 5.75 -10.21
CA GLY A 133 -39.94 5.19 -11.54
C GLY A 133 -40.19 6.24 -12.63
N VAL A 134 -40.56 7.48 -12.26
CA VAL A 134 -40.95 8.54 -13.21
C VAL A 134 -39.83 8.89 -14.19
N LEU A 135 -38.56 8.83 -13.76
CA LEU A 135 -37.43 9.10 -14.67
C LEU A 135 -37.33 8.02 -15.76
N PHE A 136 -37.54 6.73 -15.41
CA PHE A 136 -37.59 5.66 -16.41
C PHE A 136 -38.73 5.87 -17.41
N GLU A 137 -39.92 6.21 -16.93
CA GLU A 137 -41.05 6.51 -17.79
C GLU A 137 -40.78 7.62 -18.80
N LYS A 138 -40.20 8.75 -18.34
CA LYS A 138 -39.82 9.87 -19.24
C LYS A 138 -38.80 9.45 -20.29
N VAL A 139 -37.81 8.66 -19.88
CA VAL A 139 -36.77 8.20 -20.82
C VAL A 139 -37.36 7.21 -21.82
N ILE A 140 -38.22 6.27 -21.40
CA ILE A 140 -38.93 5.33 -22.31
C ILE A 140 -39.74 6.09 -23.38
N ARG A 141 -40.43 7.18 -23.02
CA ARG A 141 -41.18 8.02 -23.99
C ARG A 141 -40.27 8.63 -25.06
N ARG A 142 -38.98 8.88 -24.78
CA ARG A 142 -38.02 9.49 -25.74
C ARG A 142 -37.22 8.47 -26.55
N VAL A 143 -36.88 7.31 -25.98
CA VAL A 143 -35.95 6.36 -26.60
C VAL A 143 -36.59 5.04 -26.98
N GLY A 144 -37.86 4.83 -26.62
CA GLY A 144 -38.58 3.58 -26.79
C GLY A 144 -38.35 2.60 -25.62
N VAL A 145 -38.74 1.34 -25.81
CA VAL A 145 -38.68 0.32 -24.77
C VAL A 145 -37.27 0.08 -24.24
N ILE A 146 -37.12 0.12 -22.92
CA ILE A 146 -35.90 -0.27 -22.21
C ILE A 146 -36.13 -1.67 -21.63
N THR A 147 -35.29 -2.63 -22.00
CA THR A 147 -35.41 -4.04 -21.60
C THR A 147 -34.61 -4.37 -20.34
N LYS A 148 -33.46 -3.72 -20.12
CA LYS A 148 -32.59 -3.92 -18.97
C LYS A 148 -32.06 -2.62 -18.41
N HIS A 149 -31.82 -2.60 -17.08
CA HIS A 149 -31.13 -1.52 -16.39
C HIS A 149 -30.00 -2.06 -15.52
N TYR A 150 -28.80 -1.51 -15.69
CA TYR A 150 -27.60 -1.85 -14.90
C TYR A 150 -27.40 -0.76 -13.85
N GLY A 151 -27.32 -1.13 -12.56
CA GLY A 151 -27.17 -0.16 -11.49
C GLY A 151 -26.72 -0.75 -10.14
N ASP A 152 -26.32 0.13 -9.22
CA ASP A 152 -25.76 -0.23 -7.92
C ASP A 152 -26.71 0.02 -6.73
N ASN A 153 -27.72 0.84 -6.91
CA ASN A 153 -28.62 1.25 -5.84
C ASN A 153 -29.93 0.44 -5.88
N TYR A 154 -30.14 -0.36 -4.81
CA TYR A 154 -31.30 -1.24 -4.76
C TYR A 154 -32.64 -0.50 -4.95
N LYS A 155 -32.83 0.64 -4.26
CA LYS A 155 -34.08 1.40 -4.32
C LYS A 155 -34.31 2.10 -5.66
N SER A 156 -33.29 2.77 -6.19
CA SER A 156 -33.41 3.54 -7.43
C SER A 156 -33.27 2.69 -8.68
N ASP A 157 -32.30 1.77 -8.72
CA ASP A 157 -31.97 1.03 -9.93
C ASP A 157 -32.71 -0.31 -10.03
N ILE A 158 -33.02 -0.95 -8.89
CA ILE A 158 -33.71 -2.24 -8.92
C ILE A 158 -35.23 -2.05 -8.78
N GLU A 159 -35.69 -1.50 -7.64
CA GLU A 159 -37.15 -1.33 -7.43
C GLU A 159 -37.73 -0.33 -8.40
N GLY A 160 -37.02 0.77 -8.72
CA GLY A 160 -37.51 1.80 -9.64
C GLY A 160 -37.74 1.28 -11.06
N CYS A 161 -36.83 0.45 -11.59
CA CYS A 161 -36.95 -0.08 -12.95
C CYS A 161 -37.99 -1.23 -13.06
N ILE A 162 -38.14 -2.07 -12.04
CA ILE A 162 -39.14 -3.17 -12.02
C ILE A 162 -40.57 -2.64 -12.20
N LYS A 163 -40.87 -1.45 -11.66
CA LYS A 163 -42.16 -0.79 -11.80
C LYS A 163 -42.62 -0.58 -13.28
N HIS A 164 -41.62 -0.56 -14.18
CA HIS A 164 -41.85 -0.36 -15.63
C HIS A 164 -41.52 -1.60 -16.47
N GLY A 165 -41.43 -2.79 -15.85
CA GLY A 165 -41.15 -4.04 -16.55
C GLY A 165 -39.72 -4.16 -17.07
N ILE A 166 -38.80 -3.35 -16.55
CA ILE A 166 -37.38 -3.37 -16.92
C ILE A 166 -36.65 -4.41 -16.05
N THR A 167 -35.89 -5.30 -16.68
CA THR A 167 -35.08 -6.31 -15.96
C THR A 167 -33.84 -5.64 -15.31
N PRO A 168 -33.71 -5.70 -13.96
CA PRO A 168 -32.56 -5.13 -13.29
C PRO A 168 -31.31 -6.02 -13.38
N VAL A 169 -30.15 -5.40 -13.47
CA VAL A 169 -28.83 -6.06 -13.33
C VAL A 169 -28.05 -5.33 -12.24
N PHE A 170 -27.90 -5.97 -11.09
CA PHE A 170 -27.32 -5.35 -9.89
C PHE A 170 -25.80 -5.39 -9.87
N TYR A 171 -25.17 -4.23 -9.67
CA TYR A 171 -23.72 -4.01 -9.48
C TYR A 171 -23.46 -3.38 -8.11
N PRO A 172 -23.14 -4.15 -7.05
CA PRO A 172 -22.96 -3.59 -5.72
C PRO A 172 -21.76 -2.66 -5.64
N ALA A 173 -21.97 -1.43 -5.20
CA ALA A 173 -20.91 -0.45 -5.00
C ALA A 173 -19.92 -0.88 -3.89
N LEU A 174 -18.64 -0.54 -4.07
CA LEU A 174 -17.58 -0.93 -3.14
C LEU A 174 -17.76 -0.31 -1.74
N HIS A 175 -18.13 0.97 -1.67
CA HIS A 175 -18.31 1.68 -0.41
C HIS A 175 -19.50 1.16 0.44
N LYS A 176 -20.45 0.44 -0.15
CA LYS A 176 -21.54 -0.23 0.57
C LYS A 176 -21.09 -1.48 1.32
N ARG A 177 -19.87 -1.98 1.05
CA ARG A 177 -19.24 -3.02 1.85
C ARG A 177 -18.68 -2.39 3.12
N LYS A 178 -19.17 -2.81 4.29
CA LYS A 178 -18.68 -2.31 5.58
C LYS A 178 -17.26 -2.83 5.82
N LEU A 179 -16.27 -2.03 5.44
CA LEU A 179 -14.85 -2.30 5.68
C LEU A 179 -14.36 -1.53 6.90
N ASN A 180 -13.59 -2.19 7.74
CA ASN A 180 -13.00 -1.57 8.91
C ASN A 180 -11.62 -0.99 8.56
N LEU A 181 -11.57 0.27 8.13
CA LEU A 181 -10.36 1.00 7.77
C LEU A 181 -10.14 2.24 8.66
N PRO A 182 -10.16 2.11 10.02
CA PRO A 182 -10.25 3.26 10.93
C PRO A 182 -9.01 4.15 10.90
N MET A 183 -7.85 3.61 10.55
CA MET A 183 -6.59 4.34 10.58
C MET A 183 -6.28 5.06 9.26
N VAL A 184 -6.90 4.66 8.15
CA VAL A 184 -6.61 5.22 6.82
C VAL A 184 -7.52 6.42 6.56
N LYS A 185 -6.98 7.63 6.71
CA LYS A 185 -7.74 8.90 6.60
C LYS A 185 -7.69 9.50 5.20
N ASN A 186 -6.57 9.36 4.48
CA ASN A 186 -6.45 9.87 3.12
C ASN A 186 -7.47 9.18 2.19
N PRO A 187 -8.35 9.92 1.47
CA PRO A 187 -9.45 9.34 0.69
C PRO A 187 -9.00 8.40 -0.42
N LEU A 188 -7.91 8.75 -1.12
CA LEU A 188 -7.36 7.95 -2.22
C LEU A 188 -6.74 6.67 -1.69
N LEU A 189 -5.98 6.78 -0.59
CA LEU A 189 -5.38 5.63 0.08
C LEU A 189 -6.45 4.72 0.69
N LYS A 190 -7.54 5.28 1.24
CA LYS A 190 -8.69 4.53 1.74
C LYS A 190 -9.33 3.69 0.63
N LYS A 191 -9.54 4.27 -0.56
CA LYS A 191 -10.02 3.53 -1.73
C LYS A 191 -9.04 2.46 -2.19
N TYR A 192 -7.75 2.74 -2.16
CA TYR A 192 -6.71 1.79 -2.50
C TYR A 192 -6.72 0.59 -1.54
N ALA A 193 -6.76 0.84 -0.23
CA ALA A 193 -6.84 -0.19 0.81
C ALA A 193 -8.13 -1.02 0.67
N ALA A 194 -9.29 -0.38 0.45
CA ALA A 194 -10.57 -1.06 0.24
C ALA A 194 -10.54 -1.99 -0.99
N ALA A 195 -9.88 -1.57 -2.07
CA ALA A 195 -9.72 -2.39 -3.26
C ALA A 195 -8.84 -3.63 -3.00
N ILE A 196 -7.80 -3.50 -2.17
CA ILE A 196 -6.97 -4.63 -1.74
C ILE A 196 -7.80 -5.61 -0.91
N GLU A 197 -8.51 -5.13 0.12
CA GLU A 197 -9.32 -5.97 1.02
C GLU A 197 -10.35 -6.80 0.26
N THR A 198 -11.05 -6.19 -0.69
CA THR A 198 -12.15 -6.81 -1.43
C THR A 198 -11.72 -7.60 -2.66
N SER A 199 -10.43 -7.57 -3.02
CA SER A 199 -9.92 -8.34 -4.15
C SER A 199 -9.90 -9.84 -3.85
N SER A 200 -9.99 -10.66 -4.89
CA SER A 200 -9.78 -12.12 -4.83
C SER A 200 -8.29 -12.50 -4.94
N GLU A 201 -7.39 -11.54 -4.79
CA GLU A 201 -5.96 -11.78 -4.89
C GLU A 201 -5.43 -12.62 -3.72
N ARG A 202 -4.31 -13.34 -3.98
CA ARG A 202 -3.63 -14.12 -2.94
C ARG A 202 -3.20 -13.23 -1.76
N PRO A 203 -3.19 -13.75 -0.54
CA PRO A 203 -2.80 -13.00 0.67
C PRO A 203 -1.44 -12.32 0.54
N LEU A 204 -0.44 -12.97 -0.07
CA LEU A 204 0.87 -12.40 -0.34
C LEU A 204 0.76 -11.14 -1.23
N THR A 205 -0.02 -11.21 -2.31
CA THR A 205 -0.23 -10.07 -3.21
C THR A 205 -0.86 -8.89 -2.48
N LYS A 206 -1.86 -9.13 -1.66
CA LYS A 206 -2.49 -8.11 -0.83
C LYS A 206 -1.49 -7.46 0.13
N MET A 207 -0.70 -8.27 0.83
CA MET A 207 0.32 -7.78 1.77
C MET A 207 1.37 -6.92 1.06
N VAL A 208 1.88 -7.38 -0.09
CA VAL A 208 2.85 -6.59 -0.89
C VAL A 208 2.26 -5.25 -1.31
N LYS A 209 0.99 -5.23 -1.75
CA LYS A 209 0.31 -3.99 -2.12
C LYS A 209 0.15 -3.02 -0.95
N TYR A 210 -0.08 -3.51 0.27
CA TYR A 210 -0.11 -2.65 1.46
C TYR A 210 1.25 -2.00 1.76
N TYR A 211 2.36 -2.69 1.49
CA TYR A 211 3.72 -2.18 1.71
C TYR A 211 4.29 -1.41 0.49
N ALA A 212 3.70 -1.54 -0.69
CA ALA A 212 4.18 -0.87 -1.90
C ALA A 212 4.30 0.66 -1.76
N PRO A 213 3.36 1.39 -1.12
CA PRO A 213 3.51 2.82 -0.87
C PRO A 213 4.78 3.16 -0.07
N LEU A 214 5.14 2.32 0.92
CA LEU A 214 6.38 2.49 1.66
C LEU A 214 7.61 2.34 0.76
N ILE A 215 7.67 1.28 -0.05
CA ILE A 215 8.83 1.00 -0.91
C ILE A 215 9.03 2.13 -1.92
N TYR A 216 7.97 2.57 -2.58
CA TYR A 216 8.04 3.65 -3.57
C TYR A 216 8.37 5.00 -2.93
N GLY A 217 7.67 5.36 -1.85
CA GLY A 217 7.88 6.63 -1.16
C GLY A 217 9.28 6.71 -0.56
N PHE A 218 9.76 5.64 0.06
CA PHE A 218 11.13 5.57 0.58
C PHE A 218 12.17 5.72 -0.54
N THR A 219 12.00 5.02 -1.66
CA THR A 219 12.92 5.12 -2.79
C THR A 219 12.98 6.53 -3.36
N GLN A 220 11.83 7.18 -3.55
CA GLN A 220 11.77 8.57 -4.03
C GLN A 220 12.41 9.54 -3.03
N TRP A 221 12.18 9.34 -1.74
CA TRP A 221 12.79 10.13 -0.68
C TRP A 221 14.32 9.97 -0.68
N VAL A 222 14.86 8.76 -0.80
CA VAL A 222 16.30 8.51 -0.91
C VAL A 222 16.88 9.27 -2.10
N ILE A 223 16.23 9.19 -3.25
CA ILE A 223 16.66 9.92 -4.47
C ILE A 223 16.67 11.44 -4.23
N SER A 224 15.64 11.97 -3.55
CA SER A 224 15.51 13.42 -3.27
C SER A 224 16.62 13.97 -2.32
N LYS A 225 17.23 13.09 -1.52
CA LYS A 225 18.31 13.46 -0.58
C LYS A 225 19.69 13.53 -1.23
N ARG A 226 19.82 13.04 -2.45
CA ARG A 226 21.08 13.00 -3.20
C ARG A 226 21.48 14.39 -3.69
N LYS A 227 22.75 14.70 -3.53
CA LYS A 227 23.40 15.89 -4.12
C LYS A 227 24.17 15.49 -5.39
N PRO A 228 24.41 16.41 -6.32
CA PRO A 228 25.26 16.15 -7.50
C PRO A 228 26.62 15.58 -7.09
N GLY A 229 27.05 14.51 -7.78
CA GLY A 229 28.32 13.83 -7.55
C GLY A 229 28.36 12.85 -6.38
N GLN A 230 27.27 12.70 -5.60
CA GLN A 230 27.18 11.67 -4.58
C GLN A 230 26.73 10.34 -5.19
N HIS A 231 27.35 9.25 -4.76
CA HIS A 231 26.92 7.89 -5.05
C HIS A 231 25.96 7.38 -3.97
N ILE A 232 25.01 6.53 -4.35
CA ILE A 232 24.06 5.88 -3.44
C ILE A 232 24.35 4.39 -3.41
N TYR A 233 24.60 3.86 -2.21
CA TYR A 233 24.89 2.45 -1.97
C TYR A 233 23.74 1.81 -1.19
N PHE A 234 22.94 1.00 -1.87
CA PHE A 234 21.87 0.22 -1.28
C PHE A 234 22.45 -1.08 -0.71
N LEU A 235 22.30 -1.31 0.59
CA LEU A 235 22.78 -2.55 1.22
C LEU A 235 22.02 -3.76 0.72
N SER A 236 22.74 -4.84 0.46
CA SER A 236 22.21 -6.06 -0.10
C SER A 236 21.10 -6.67 0.77
N ARG A 237 20.28 -7.52 0.16
CA ARG A 237 19.11 -8.19 0.67
C ARG A 237 17.91 -7.26 0.85
N ASP A 238 17.88 -6.48 1.92
CA ASP A 238 16.68 -5.72 2.30
C ASP A 238 16.48 -4.46 1.43
N MET A 239 17.52 -3.96 0.76
CA MET A 239 17.42 -2.81 -0.15
C MET A 239 17.42 -3.17 -1.63
N PHE A 240 17.18 -4.44 -1.98
CA PHE A 240 17.16 -4.89 -3.38
C PHE A 240 16.09 -4.14 -4.21
N MET A 241 14.84 -4.10 -3.75
CA MET A 241 13.77 -3.43 -4.49
C MET A 241 13.94 -1.91 -4.57
N PRO A 242 14.27 -1.19 -3.48
CA PRO A 242 14.64 0.22 -3.60
C PRO A 242 15.79 0.49 -4.58
N TYR A 243 16.80 -0.40 -4.64
CA TYR A 243 17.89 -0.31 -5.62
C TYR A 243 17.38 -0.43 -7.07
N ILE A 244 16.59 -1.47 -7.37
CA ILE A 244 16.04 -1.69 -8.72
C ILE A 244 15.17 -0.50 -9.15
N LEU A 245 14.32 0.00 -8.28
CA LEU A 245 13.46 1.15 -8.55
C LEU A 245 14.28 2.43 -8.76
N ALA A 246 15.26 2.72 -7.88
CA ALA A 246 16.10 3.89 -8.00
C ALA A 246 16.91 3.89 -9.31
N LYS A 247 17.46 2.74 -9.70
CA LYS A 247 18.18 2.55 -10.96
C LYS A 247 17.29 2.79 -12.17
N GLY A 248 16.03 2.32 -12.11
CA GLY A 248 15.03 2.56 -13.16
C GLY A 248 14.63 4.04 -13.29
N MET A 249 14.51 4.75 -12.17
CA MET A 249 14.11 6.16 -12.12
C MET A 249 15.21 7.11 -12.59
N LEU A 250 16.47 6.88 -12.19
CA LEU A 250 17.57 7.82 -12.43
C LEU A 250 18.37 7.52 -13.70
N LYS A 251 18.38 6.25 -14.18
CA LYS A 251 19.18 5.79 -15.34
C LYS A 251 20.66 6.24 -15.31
N GLN A 252 21.27 6.28 -14.12
CA GLN A 252 22.62 6.79 -13.86
C GLN A 252 23.53 5.71 -13.27
N ASN A 253 24.86 5.89 -13.43
CA ASN A 253 25.88 4.91 -12.99
C ASN A 253 26.30 5.04 -11.52
N ASP A 254 25.77 6.00 -10.79
CA ASP A 254 26.10 6.32 -9.39
C ASP A 254 25.11 5.67 -8.38
N ILE A 255 24.35 4.70 -8.84
CA ILE A 255 23.45 3.88 -8.01
C ILE A 255 24.05 2.48 -7.91
N HIS A 256 24.42 2.07 -6.70
CA HIS A 256 25.16 0.84 -6.46
C HIS A 256 24.39 -0.08 -5.52
N TYR A 257 24.54 -1.39 -5.72
CA TYR A 257 24.09 -2.43 -4.81
C TYR A 257 25.30 -2.97 -4.08
N LEU A 258 25.41 -2.69 -2.77
CA LEU A 258 26.56 -3.07 -1.97
C LEU A 258 26.31 -4.41 -1.29
N TYR A 259 27.03 -5.43 -1.69
CA TYR A 259 26.91 -6.79 -1.16
C TYR A 259 27.56 -6.88 0.25
N CYS A 260 26.82 -6.42 1.25
CA CYS A 260 27.23 -6.41 2.64
C CYS A 260 26.18 -7.05 3.54
N SER A 261 26.62 -7.83 4.50
CA SER A 261 25.81 -8.31 5.61
C SER A 261 26.61 -8.23 6.91
N ARG A 262 25.93 -8.29 8.05
CA ARG A 262 26.60 -8.42 9.35
C ARG A 262 27.51 -9.65 9.40
N ARG A 263 27.13 -10.73 8.71
CA ARG A 263 27.88 -11.98 8.64
C ARG A 263 29.13 -11.85 7.78
N SER A 264 29.04 -11.25 6.59
CA SER A 264 30.19 -11.04 5.71
C SER A 264 31.18 -10.03 6.28
N LEU A 265 30.69 -8.99 6.98
CA LEU A 265 31.52 -7.98 7.64
C LEU A 265 31.94 -8.36 9.08
N ALA A 266 31.58 -9.57 9.56
CA ALA A 266 31.89 -10.00 10.91
C ALA A 266 33.35 -9.84 11.34
N PRO A 267 34.38 -10.08 10.47
CA PRO A 267 35.77 -9.82 10.83
C PRO A 267 36.02 -8.36 11.26
N LEU A 268 35.37 -7.38 10.60
CA LEU A 268 35.47 -5.96 10.95
C LEU A 268 34.75 -5.65 12.27
N TYR A 269 33.55 -6.23 12.47
CA TYR A 269 32.82 -6.09 13.73
C TYR A 269 33.64 -6.65 14.92
N ILE A 270 34.27 -7.79 14.76
CA ILE A 270 35.12 -8.40 15.79
C ILE A 270 36.38 -7.55 16.05
N ALA A 271 37.05 -7.09 14.99
CA ALA A 271 38.26 -6.26 15.09
C ALA A 271 37.99 -4.86 15.67
N SER A 272 36.73 -4.39 15.62
CA SER A 272 36.35 -3.07 16.20
C SER A 272 36.51 -3.01 17.71
N LYS A 273 36.45 -4.17 18.40
CA LYS A 273 36.52 -4.33 19.87
C LYS A 273 35.39 -3.57 20.63
N GLN A 274 34.36 -3.10 19.92
CA GLN A 274 33.22 -2.41 20.54
C GLN A 274 32.27 -3.46 21.14
N LYS A 275 32.01 -3.38 22.45
CA LYS A 275 31.22 -4.36 23.20
C LYS A 275 29.85 -4.62 22.55
N GLU A 276 29.09 -3.55 22.22
CA GLU A 276 27.76 -3.68 21.60
C GLU A 276 27.80 -4.40 20.25
N LEU A 277 28.83 -4.16 19.45
CA LEU A 277 29.01 -4.81 18.15
C LEU A 277 29.44 -6.27 18.30
N LEU A 278 30.29 -6.56 19.26
CA LEU A 278 30.71 -7.94 19.60
C LEU A 278 29.51 -8.77 20.08
N ASP A 279 28.68 -8.20 20.96
CA ASP A 279 27.48 -8.89 21.45
C ASP A 279 26.47 -9.17 20.30
N LYS A 280 26.32 -8.25 19.34
CA LYS A 280 25.57 -8.52 18.11
C LYS A 280 26.15 -9.68 17.30
N MET A 281 27.48 -9.80 17.20
CA MET A 281 28.10 -10.90 16.46
C MET A 281 27.90 -12.24 17.14
N LYS A 282 27.94 -12.30 18.47
CA LYS A 282 27.63 -13.52 19.24
C LYS A 282 26.19 -13.99 19.07
N ILE A 283 25.27 -13.08 18.74
CA ILE A 283 23.89 -13.44 18.39
C ILE A 283 23.79 -13.94 16.93
N VAL A 284 24.61 -13.41 16.03
CA VAL A 284 24.58 -13.68 14.57
C VAL A 284 25.36 -14.92 14.18
N LEU A 285 26.41 -15.28 14.91
CA LEU A 285 27.33 -16.35 14.61
C LEU A 285 27.30 -17.43 15.71
N SER A 286 27.54 -18.69 15.33
CA SER A 286 27.85 -19.72 16.32
C SER A 286 29.23 -19.45 16.94
N PRO A 287 29.56 -20.06 18.09
CA PRO A 287 30.91 -19.91 18.68
C PRO A 287 32.02 -20.32 17.72
N GLU A 288 31.84 -21.39 16.96
CA GLU A 288 32.80 -21.91 15.98
C GLU A 288 32.96 -20.92 14.81
N GLU A 289 31.85 -20.40 14.27
CA GLU A 289 31.86 -19.38 13.21
C GLU A 289 32.51 -18.09 13.69
N PHE A 290 32.27 -17.69 14.94
CA PHE A 290 32.88 -16.48 15.50
C PHE A 290 34.41 -16.60 15.52
N GLU A 291 34.97 -17.73 16.00
CA GLU A 291 36.41 -17.95 15.99
C GLU A 291 36.98 -18.06 14.57
N GLN A 292 36.29 -18.73 13.65
CA GLN A 292 36.68 -18.76 12.23
C GLN A 292 36.78 -17.34 11.62
N LYS A 293 35.76 -16.47 11.84
CA LYS A 293 35.73 -15.11 11.34
C LYS A 293 36.82 -14.23 11.98
N LYS A 294 37.11 -14.43 13.26
CA LYS A 294 38.19 -13.77 14.00
C LYS A 294 39.56 -14.15 13.43
N ASN A 295 39.80 -15.42 13.18
CA ASN A 295 41.07 -15.92 12.64
C ASN A 295 41.31 -15.55 11.18
N LYS A 296 40.24 -15.40 10.40
CA LYS A 296 40.33 -14.94 8.99
C LYS A 296 40.90 -13.54 8.86
N GLY A 297 40.67 -12.64 9.82
CA GLY A 297 41.08 -11.26 9.79
C GLY A 297 40.30 -10.36 8.84
N THR A 298 40.69 -9.12 8.70
CA THR A 298 39.88 -8.05 8.05
C THR A 298 40.20 -7.81 6.57
N LYS A 299 41.28 -8.40 6.05
CA LYS A 299 41.85 -8.05 4.72
C LYS A 299 40.85 -8.14 3.57
N GLU A 300 40.12 -9.26 3.44
CA GLU A 300 39.18 -9.50 2.35
C GLU A 300 38.00 -8.53 2.41
N CYS A 301 37.47 -8.27 3.62
CA CYS A 301 36.38 -7.30 3.81
C CYS A 301 36.79 -5.89 3.42
N LEU A 302 37.98 -5.47 3.83
CA LEU A 302 38.53 -4.13 3.51
C LEU A 302 38.80 -3.99 2.03
N GLN A 303 39.35 -5.02 1.39
CA GLN A 303 39.58 -5.01 -0.04
C GLN A 303 38.25 -4.86 -0.80
N TYR A 304 37.24 -5.66 -0.49
CA TYR A 304 35.91 -5.54 -1.12
C TYR A 304 35.31 -4.14 -0.95
N LEU A 305 35.35 -3.56 0.26
CA LEU A 305 34.82 -2.23 0.52
C LEU A 305 35.57 -1.14 -0.26
N LYS A 306 36.89 -1.23 -0.38
CA LYS A 306 37.69 -0.31 -1.21
C LYS A 306 37.35 -0.43 -2.70
N ASP A 307 37.24 -1.67 -3.19
CA ASP A 307 36.93 -1.96 -4.59
C ASP A 307 35.50 -1.57 -4.98
N SER A 308 34.58 -1.45 -3.99
CA SER A 308 33.23 -0.94 -4.22
C SER A 308 33.20 0.54 -4.63
N GLY A 309 34.29 1.28 -4.41
CA GLY A 309 34.39 2.69 -4.74
C GLY A 309 33.68 3.64 -3.77
N ILE A 310 33.15 3.14 -2.63
CA ILE A 310 32.48 3.97 -1.61
C ILE A 310 33.51 4.96 -0.98
N LYS A 311 33.12 6.22 -0.91
CA LYS A 311 34.01 7.31 -0.48
C LYS A 311 33.32 8.30 0.46
N ASN A 312 34.07 9.20 0.98
CA ASN A 312 33.60 10.23 1.90
C ASN A 312 32.45 11.06 1.29
N GLY A 313 31.36 11.19 2.03
CA GLY A 313 30.18 11.96 1.63
C GLY A 313 29.16 11.19 0.82
N ASP A 314 29.40 9.93 0.45
CA ASP A 314 28.42 9.08 -0.23
C ASP A 314 27.26 8.69 0.69
N ILE A 315 26.17 8.23 0.05
CA ILE A 315 24.95 7.82 0.74
C ILE A 315 24.92 6.30 0.88
N ILE A 316 24.64 5.81 2.10
CA ILE A 316 24.34 4.40 2.38
C ILE A 316 22.86 4.26 2.76
N VAL A 317 22.20 3.24 2.20
CA VAL A 317 20.76 3.02 2.36
C VAL A 317 20.51 1.64 2.93
N ASP A 318 19.74 1.57 4.03
CA ASP A 318 19.41 0.32 4.70
C ASP A 318 17.98 0.35 5.30
N ILE A 319 17.41 -0.80 5.60
CA ILE A 319 16.13 -0.88 6.31
C ILE A 319 16.23 -0.34 7.74
N GLY A 320 17.36 -0.51 8.38
CA GLY A 320 17.64 -0.05 9.74
C GLY A 320 18.30 -1.15 10.59
N TYR A 321 18.22 -1.10 11.89
CA TYR A 321 17.51 -0.20 12.80
C TYR A 321 18.51 0.57 13.69
N SER A 322 19.80 0.28 13.57
CA SER A 322 20.82 0.81 14.47
C SER A 322 22.04 1.45 13.77
N GLY A 323 22.11 1.42 12.44
CA GLY A 323 23.21 1.97 11.68
C GLY A 323 24.57 1.26 11.88
N SER A 324 24.57 0.03 12.40
CA SER A 324 25.82 -0.67 12.75
C SER A 324 26.72 -0.93 11.55
N THR A 325 26.15 -1.22 10.38
CA THR A 325 26.92 -1.42 9.14
C THR A 325 27.59 -0.13 8.68
N GLN A 326 26.89 1.00 8.71
CA GLN A 326 27.46 2.30 8.43
C GLN A 326 28.64 2.60 9.38
N ASN A 327 28.45 2.39 10.69
CA ASN A 327 29.49 2.60 11.70
C ASN A 327 30.77 1.82 11.38
N ILE A 328 30.67 0.56 11.03
CA ILE A 328 31.81 -0.29 10.70
C ILE A 328 32.49 0.18 9.43
N ILE A 329 31.76 0.53 8.38
CA ILE A 329 32.34 1.02 7.12
C ILE A 329 33.07 2.35 7.35
N GLU A 330 32.44 3.34 8.02
CA GLU A 330 33.05 4.63 8.33
C GLU A 330 34.34 4.48 9.11
N ARG A 331 34.31 3.61 10.15
CA ARG A 331 35.48 3.40 11.03
C ARG A 331 36.66 2.79 10.29
N PHE A 332 36.44 1.74 9.50
CA PHE A 332 37.54 1.00 8.89
C PHE A 332 38.07 1.62 7.58
N LEU A 333 37.24 2.40 6.88
CA LEU A 333 37.67 3.17 5.71
C LEU A 333 38.12 4.60 6.07
N ASN A 334 37.91 5.04 7.32
CA ASN A 334 38.14 6.40 7.78
C ASN A 334 37.43 7.46 6.90
N ILE A 335 36.14 7.24 6.66
CA ILE A 335 35.26 8.12 5.88
C ILE A 335 34.03 8.49 6.69
N LYS A 336 33.25 9.47 6.20
CA LYS A 336 31.94 9.82 6.69
C LYS A 336 30.93 9.55 5.60
N LEU A 337 29.81 8.91 5.94
CA LEU A 337 28.70 8.58 5.05
C LEU A 337 27.42 9.25 5.53
N LYS A 338 26.50 9.50 4.60
CA LYS A 338 25.13 9.87 4.93
C LYS A 338 24.27 8.61 4.94
N GLY A 339 23.76 8.21 6.10
CA GLY A 339 22.88 7.06 6.25
C GLY A 339 21.41 7.43 6.04
N LEU A 340 20.72 6.73 5.14
CA LEU A 340 19.30 6.88 4.91
C LEU A 340 18.60 5.56 5.22
N TYR A 341 17.68 5.59 6.17
CA TYR A 341 17.07 4.39 6.75
C TYR A 341 15.55 4.42 6.61
N VAL A 342 14.93 3.25 6.45
CA VAL A 342 13.47 3.15 6.54
C VAL A 342 13.03 3.54 7.95
N GLN A 343 13.67 2.96 8.98
CA GLN A 343 13.39 3.28 10.38
C GLN A 343 14.64 3.08 11.25
N LEU A 344 14.83 3.95 12.24
CA LEU A 344 15.89 3.84 13.25
C LEU A 344 15.29 3.78 14.66
N ASP A 345 15.84 2.92 15.52
CA ASP A 345 15.49 2.89 16.94
C ASP A 345 16.41 3.79 17.77
N GLN A 346 17.67 3.46 17.73
CA GLN A 346 18.73 4.20 18.41
C GLN A 346 19.96 4.21 17.51
N ALA A 347 20.56 5.39 17.33
CA ALA A 347 21.87 5.48 16.71
C ALA A 347 22.92 4.94 17.67
N LEU A 348 23.77 4.04 17.20
CA LEU A 348 24.94 3.56 17.95
C LEU A 348 25.92 4.68 18.28
N ASN A 349 25.96 5.69 17.43
CA ASN A 349 26.82 6.84 17.57
C ASN A 349 26.06 8.11 17.19
N LYS A 350 25.84 9.00 18.17
CA LYS A 350 25.13 10.28 17.97
C LYS A 350 25.84 11.24 16.99
N THR A 351 27.09 10.97 16.65
CA THR A 351 27.88 11.79 15.69
C THR A 351 27.75 11.31 14.24
N MET A 352 27.02 10.23 13.98
CA MET A 352 26.79 9.75 12.62
C MET A 352 25.69 10.56 11.94
N ASP A 353 25.89 10.88 10.66
CA ASP A 353 24.86 11.51 9.82
C ASP A 353 23.85 10.44 9.37
N MET A 354 22.70 10.41 10.02
CA MET A 354 21.66 9.45 9.77
C MET A 354 20.29 10.12 9.75
N GLU A 355 19.48 9.80 8.72
CA GLU A 355 18.08 10.19 8.62
C GLU A 355 17.19 8.96 8.50
N MET A 356 15.96 9.02 9.01
CA MET A 356 14.97 7.97 8.83
C MET A 356 13.74 8.49 8.07
N TYR A 357 13.15 7.62 7.27
CA TYR A 357 11.95 7.92 6.50
C TYR A 357 10.69 7.86 7.35
N LEU A 358 10.49 6.74 8.05
CA LEU A 358 9.34 6.54 8.92
C LEU A 358 9.62 6.98 10.35
N ASN A 359 8.56 7.39 11.05
CA ASN A 359 8.61 7.59 12.48
C ASN A 359 8.96 6.26 13.21
N ARG A 360 9.59 6.37 14.38
CA ARG A 360 10.08 5.24 15.19
C ARG A 360 9.06 4.14 15.44
N TYR A 361 7.78 4.46 15.46
CA TYR A 361 6.70 3.52 15.82
C TYR A 361 5.87 3.02 14.64
N ALA A 362 6.20 3.39 13.41
CA ALA A 362 5.39 3.02 12.24
C ALA A 362 5.51 1.52 11.90
N LEU A 363 6.68 0.91 12.09
CA LEU A 363 6.87 -0.54 11.92
C LEU A 363 6.81 -1.24 13.28
N ILE A 364 5.63 -1.69 13.64
CA ILE A 364 5.37 -2.43 14.88
C ILE A 364 6.02 -3.83 14.80
N TYR A 365 5.82 -4.50 13.65
CA TYR A 365 6.39 -5.83 13.37
C TYR A 365 7.44 -5.74 12.27
N ARG A 366 8.68 -5.49 12.63
CA ARG A 366 9.81 -5.30 11.69
C ARG A 366 10.03 -6.48 10.76
N PHE A 367 9.79 -7.70 11.24
CA PHE A 367 9.94 -8.90 10.43
C PHE A 367 9.02 -8.92 9.20
N LEU A 368 7.85 -8.24 9.25
CA LEU A 368 6.97 -8.10 8.10
C LEU A 368 7.60 -7.20 7.04
N ALA A 369 8.19 -6.08 7.45
CA ALA A 369 8.92 -5.21 6.53
C ALA A 369 10.15 -5.92 5.94
N GLU A 370 10.96 -6.60 6.77
CA GLU A 370 12.11 -7.40 6.32
C GLU A 370 11.70 -8.50 5.32
N PHE A 371 10.51 -9.10 5.50
CA PHE A 371 9.97 -10.09 4.56
C PHE A 371 9.62 -9.46 3.21
N ILE A 372 8.98 -8.30 3.21
CA ILE A 372 8.55 -7.59 1.98
C ILE A 372 9.75 -6.95 1.24
N PHE A 373 10.73 -6.43 1.97
CA PHE A 373 11.95 -5.85 1.40
C PHE A 373 12.98 -6.91 0.96
N THR A 374 12.61 -8.17 0.90
CA THR A 374 13.52 -9.28 0.62
C THR A 374 14.07 -9.27 -0.81
N SER A 375 15.23 -9.90 -0.98
CA SER A 375 15.91 -10.12 -2.25
C SER A 375 15.70 -11.57 -2.73
N PRO A 376 15.70 -11.83 -4.04
CA PRO A 376 15.80 -13.19 -4.56
C PRO A 376 17.18 -13.82 -4.33
N GLU A 377 18.15 -13.04 -3.92
CA GLU A 377 19.50 -13.49 -3.58
C GLU A 377 19.57 -13.96 -2.12
N ASP A 378 20.44 -14.93 -1.86
CA ASP A 378 20.70 -15.40 -0.49
C ASP A 378 21.61 -14.46 0.29
N CYS A 379 21.84 -14.80 1.54
CA CYS A 379 22.67 -14.02 2.45
C CYS A 379 24.13 -14.01 1.99
N ILE A 380 24.75 -12.84 2.07
CA ILE A 380 26.18 -12.72 1.85
C ILE A 380 26.91 -13.27 3.08
N GLU A 381 27.70 -14.32 2.88
CA GLU A 381 28.42 -14.99 3.96
C GLU A 381 29.83 -14.46 4.16
N ASP A 382 30.50 -14.12 3.05
CA ASP A 382 31.93 -13.87 3.06
C ASP A 382 32.42 -13.17 1.80
N TYR A 383 33.72 -12.84 1.79
CA TYR A 383 34.48 -12.38 0.62
C TYR A 383 35.70 -13.26 0.44
N ARG A 384 36.03 -13.63 -0.82
CA ARG A 384 37.23 -14.40 -1.15
C ARG A 384 37.79 -13.91 -2.48
N ASN A 385 39.07 -13.50 -2.47
CA ASN A 385 39.75 -12.99 -3.68
C ASN A 385 38.97 -11.89 -4.41
N GLY A 386 38.38 -10.94 -3.64
CA GLY A 386 37.57 -9.85 -4.20
C GLY A 386 36.15 -10.25 -4.66
N GLN A 387 35.78 -11.54 -4.56
CA GLN A 387 34.45 -12.02 -4.91
C GLN A 387 33.55 -12.21 -3.71
N VAL A 388 32.25 -12.01 -3.92
CA VAL A 388 31.21 -12.19 -2.91
C VAL A 388 30.84 -13.66 -2.79
N VAL A 389 30.81 -14.22 -1.60
CA VAL A 389 30.35 -15.57 -1.30
C VAL A 389 28.92 -15.52 -0.77
N ILE A 390 27.99 -16.10 -1.52
CA ILE A 390 26.56 -16.12 -1.23
C ILE A 390 26.16 -17.51 -0.72
N SER A 391 25.29 -17.57 0.30
CA SER A 391 24.70 -18.83 0.79
C SER A 391 23.79 -19.47 -0.27
N THR A 392 23.65 -20.79 -0.24
CA THR A 392 22.82 -21.53 -1.21
C THR A 392 21.55 -22.15 -0.60
N ASP A 393 21.27 -21.91 0.69
CA ASP A 393 20.39 -22.76 1.50
C ASP A 393 18.88 -22.38 1.54
N HIS A 394 18.38 -21.37 0.79
CA HIS A 394 17.01 -20.86 1.01
C HIS A 394 16.13 -20.84 -0.25
N LYS A 395 15.77 -22.02 -0.79
CA LYS A 395 14.93 -22.15 -1.99
C LYS A 395 13.55 -21.48 -1.87
N GLN A 396 12.84 -21.71 -0.77
CA GLN A 396 11.49 -21.18 -0.53
C GLN A 396 11.46 -19.66 -0.45
N ARG A 397 12.46 -19.05 0.20
CA ARG A 397 12.58 -17.59 0.25
C ARG A 397 12.77 -16.96 -1.12
N LYS A 398 13.50 -17.61 -2.03
CA LYS A 398 13.73 -17.13 -3.39
C LYS A 398 12.43 -17.06 -4.19
N GLU A 399 11.53 -18.02 -4.00
CA GLU A 399 10.23 -18.04 -4.67
C GLU A 399 9.34 -16.87 -4.20
N TYR A 400 9.21 -16.68 -2.89
CA TYR A 400 8.47 -15.52 -2.35
C TYR A 400 9.06 -14.18 -2.81
N ALA A 401 10.39 -14.05 -2.81
CA ALA A 401 11.05 -12.83 -3.25
C ALA A 401 10.79 -12.52 -4.73
N LYS A 402 10.77 -13.52 -5.60
CA LYS A 402 10.42 -13.34 -7.01
C LYS A 402 8.97 -12.84 -7.18
N ASP A 403 8.03 -13.45 -6.46
CA ASP A 403 6.62 -13.04 -6.47
C ASP A 403 6.46 -11.58 -5.98
N ILE A 404 7.07 -11.25 -4.83
CA ILE A 404 7.06 -9.89 -4.25
C ILE A 404 7.63 -8.88 -5.25
N ASN A 405 8.79 -9.18 -5.81
CA ASN A 405 9.47 -8.29 -6.74
C ASN A 405 8.65 -8.07 -8.02
N SER A 406 8.02 -9.12 -8.57
CA SER A 406 7.17 -9.00 -9.75
C SER A 406 5.97 -8.07 -9.54
N ILE A 407 5.41 -8.05 -8.33
CA ILE A 407 4.30 -7.15 -7.96
C ILE A 407 4.81 -5.70 -7.83
N ILE A 408 5.96 -5.51 -7.17
CA ILE A 408 6.52 -4.17 -6.92
C ILE A 408 6.99 -3.49 -8.21
N ILE A 409 7.54 -4.22 -9.19
CA ILE A 409 7.98 -3.62 -10.46
C ILE A 409 6.83 -3.35 -11.44
N ASP A 410 5.58 -3.70 -11.11
CA ASP A 410 4.43 -3.44 -11.99
C ASP A 410 4.24 -1.92 -12.20
N PRO A 411 4.40 -1.41 -13.43
CA PRO A 411 4.25 0.02 -13.72
C PRO A 411 2.84 0.53 -13.42
N LYS A 412 1.81 -0.31 -13.49
CA LYS A 412 0.43 0.08 -13.18
C LYS A 412 0.27 0.35 -11.68
N LEU A 413 0.87 -0.49 -10.84
CA LEU A 413 0.87 -0.32 -9.39
C LEU A 413 1.64 0.95 -9.01
N PHE A 414 2.85 1.13 -9.56
CA PHE A 414 3.67 2.32 -9.36
C PHE A 414 2.92 3.60 -9.74
N ASN A 415 2.38 3.67 -10.96
CA ASN A 415 1.66 4.84 -11.43
C ASN A 415 0.41 5.15 -10.59
N ARG A 416 -0.30 4.12 -10.13
CA ARG A 416 -1.46 4.28 -9.26
C ARG A 416 -1.06 4.91 -7.92
N ILE A 417 -0.01 4.40 -7.27
CA ILE A 417 0.46 4.91 -5.98
C ILE A 417 1.03 6.32 -6.12
N ASN A 418 1.82 6.57 -7.16
CA ASN A 418 2.43 7.87 -7.41
C ASN A 418 1.39 8.99 -7.62
N ARG A 419 0.27 8.67 -8.29
CA ARG A 419 -0.85 9.64 -8.48
C ARG A 419 -1.54 10.04 -7.17
N MET A 420 -1.45 9.22 -6.13
CA MET A 420 -2.07 9.54 -4.84
C MET A 420 -1.32 10.63 -4.07
N ASN A 421 -0.08 10.94 -4.47
CA ASN A 421 0.78 11.96 -3.84
C ASN A 421 0.81 11.85 -2.30
N LEU A 422 1.10 10.64 -1.81
CA LEU A 422 1.01 10.32 -0.39
C LEU A 422 2.09 11.01 0.42
N SER A 423 1.70 11.59 1.55
CA SER A 423 2.63 12.03 2.57
C SER A 423 3.23 10.83 3.33
N ILE A 424 4.34 11.05 4.04
CA ILE A 424 4.91 10.05 4.95
C ILE A 424 3.87 9.63 5.99
N PHE A 425 3.07 10.57 6.49
CA PHE A 425 2.01 10.30 7.45
C PHE A 425 0.93 9.35 6.89
N ASP A 426 0.51 9.52 5.64
CA ASP A 426 -0.45 8.61 4.99
C ASP A 426 0.09 7.18 4.92
N ILE A 427 1.37 7.04 4.55
CA ILE A 427 2.04 5.74 4.49
C ILE A 427 2.11 5.09 5.87
N GLU A 428 2.47 5.86 6.91
CA GLU A 428 2.50 5.39 8.29
C GLU A 428 1.12 4.92 8.77
N GLN A 429 0.06 5.67 8.47
CA GLN A 429 -1.31 5.29 8.82
C GLN A 429 -1.70 3.95 8.17
N MET A 430 -1.34 3.73 6.92
CA MET A 430 -1.60 2.47 6.24
C MET A 430 -0.82 1.30 6.85
N LEU A 431 0.46 1.50 7.17
CA LEU A 431 1.29 0.49 7.83
C LEU A 431 0.77 0.14 9.23
N ILE A 432 0.40 1.14 10.02
CA ILE A 432 -0.20 0.95 11.33
C ILE A 432 -1.53 0.21 11.20
N HIS A 433 -2.33 0.55 10.17
CA HIS A 433 -3.61 -0.12 9.91
C HIS A 433 -3.40 -1.62 9.66
N ILE A 434 -2.60 -2.01 8.67
CA ILE A 434 -2.43 -3.42 8.32
C ILE A 434 -1.79 -4.25 9.45
N GLN A 435 -0.94 -3.65 10.27
CA GLN A 435 -0.33 -4.32 11.40
C GLN A 435 -1.30 -4.51 12.58
N ASN A 436 -2.28 -3.59 12.75
CA ASN A 436 -3.29 -3.68 13.79
C ASN A 436 -4.54 -4.47 13.35
N TYR A 437 -4.86 -4.47 12.07
CA TYR A 437 -6.08 -5.10 11.51
C TYR A 437 -5.78 -6.05 10.35
N PRO A 438 -4.79 -6.95 10.44
CA PRO A 438 -4.52 -7.91 9.37
C PRO A 438 -5.68 -8.89 9.22
N THR A 439 -5.93 -9.36 7.99
CA THR A 439 -6.86 -10.46 7.78
C THR A 439 -6.27 -11.79 8.31
N TYR A 440 -7.13 -12.78 8.57
CA TYR A 440 -6.66 -14.09 9.02
C TYR A 440 -5.69 -14.72 8.00
N GLU A 441 -6.02 -14.64 6.71
CA GLU A 441 -5.20 -15.19 5.64
C GLU A 441 -3.82 -14.49 5.54
N MET A 442 -3.76 -13.19 5.78
CA MET A 442 -2.49 -12.45 5.85
C MET A 442 -1.66 -12.89 7.05
N MET A 443 -2.27 -13.14 8.20
CA MET A 443 -1.57 -13.67 9.37
C MET A 443 -1.01 -15.07 9.13
N CYS A 444 -1.71 -15.92 8.38
CA CYS A 444 -1.26 -17.24 8.01
C CYS A 444 0.04 -17.24 7.19
N LEU A 445 0.30 -16.19 6.38
CA LEU A 445 1.58 -16.05 5.67
C LEU A 445 2.79 -16.00 6.61
N PHE A 446 2.61 -15.50 7.82
CA PHE A 446 3.67 -15.33 8.81
C PHE A 446 3.64 -16.39 9.90
N ASN A 447 2.78 -17.39 9.72
CA ASN A 447 2.70 -18.51 10.65
C ASN A 447 3.84 -19.51 10.44
N GLU A 448 4.34 -19.65 9.21
CA GLU A 448 5.55 -20.40 8.95
C GLU A 448 6.77 -19.60 9.41
N PRO A 449 7.79 -20.25 9.99
CA PRO A 449 8.99 -19.57 10.45
C PRO A 449 9.65 -18.88 9.26
N ILE A 450 9.68 -17.55 9.29
CA ILE A 450 10.49 -16.76 8.37
C ILE A 450 11.94 -16.97 8.82
N LEU A 451 12.61 -17.91 8.18
CA LEU A 451 14.01 -18.20 8.43
C LEU A 451 14.86 -16.98 8.08
N THR A 452 15.13 -16.16 9.08
CA THR A 452 16.13 -15.11 8.98
C THR A 452 17.47 -15.69 9.39
N ASN A 453 18.38 -15.90 8.41
CA ASN A 453 19.78 -16.25 8.61
C ASN A 453 20.03 -17.38 9.62
N ARG A 454 20.28 -18.62 9.19
CA ARG A 454 20.88 -19.74 9.97
C ARG A 454 20.81 -19.69 11.51
N GLN A 455 20.21 -18.65 12.07
CA GLN A 455 19.91 -18.57 13.47
C GLN A 455 18.58 -19.26 13.72
N LYS A 456 18.59 -20.19 14.67
CA LYS A 456 17.46 -20.92 15.23
C LYS A 456 16.35 -20.04 15.85
N VAL A 457 16.32 -18.75 15.55
CA VAL A 457 15.26 -17.81 15.99
C VAL A 457 14.24 -17.72 14.88
N GLU A 458 13.27 -18.58 14.95
CA GLU A 458 12.06 -18.54 14.14
C GLU A 458 11.30 -17.25 14.47
N ARG A 459 11.34 -16.28 13.54
CA ARG A 459 10.57 -15.05 13.68
C ARG A 459 9.25 -15.24 12.94
N GLY A 460 8.25 -15.74 13.62
CA GLY A 460 6.92 -15.98 13.07
C GLY A 460 5.85 -15.88 14.16
N ILE A 461 4.59 -16.03 13.78
CA ILE A 461 3.48 -16.07 14.73
C ILE A 461 3.47 -17.40 15.49
N ASN A 462 3.98 -18.47 14.89
CA ASN A 462 4.05 -19.83 15.44
C ASN A 462 2.70 -20.38 15.92
N PHE A 463 1.65 -20.10 15.14
CA PHE A 463 0.28 -20.55 15.40
C PHE A 463 0.06 -21.93 14.75
N ASP A 464 0.20 -23.00 15.53
CA ASP A 464 -0.04 -24.38 15.08
C ASP A 464 -1.38 -24.87 15.64
N ARG A 465 -2.43 -24.79 14.80
CA ARG A 465 -3.80 -25.15 15.18
C ARG A 465 -3.91 -26.57 15.73
N ASN A 466 -3.22 -27.52 15.12
CA ASN A 466 -3.27 -28.92 15.57
C ASN A 466 -2.61 -29.11 16.93
N LYS A 467 -1.46 -28.46 17.17
CA LYS A 467 -0.81 -28.49 18.50
C LYS A 467 -1.66 -27.80 19.56
N ILE A 468 -2.34 -26.70 19.20
CA ILE A 468 -3.23 -25.95 20.12
C ILE A 468 -4.42 -26.84 20.52
N LEU A 469 -5.09 -27.48 19.57
CA LEU A 469 -6.17 -28.44 19.84
C LEU A 469 -5.72 -29.63 20.70
N ASN A 470 -4.45 -30.03 20.59
CA ASN A 470 -3.83 -31.09 21.41
C ASN A 470 -3.25 -30.54 22.73
N GLY A 471 -3.73 -29.43 23.25
CA GLY A 471 -3.38 -28.88 24.57
C GLY A 471 -2.03 -28.16 24.67
N LYS A 472 -1.35 -27.84 23.54
CA LYS A 472 -0.03 -27.17 23.52
C LYS A 472 -0.14 -25.65 23.27
N LEU A 473 -1.25 -25.00 23.66
CA LEU A 473 -1.49 -23.58 23.46
C LEU A 473 -0.34 -22.71 24.01
N LEU A 474 0.01 -22.88 25.28
CA LEU A 474 1.04 -22.06 25.94
C LEU A 474 2.44 -22.26 25.35
N ASP A 475 2.76 -23.47 24.85
CA ASP A 475 4.03 -23.74 24.19
C ASP A 475 4.10 -22.97 22.84
N CYS A 476 3.05 -23.02 22.04
CA CYS A 476 2.96 -22.25 20.80
C CYS A 476 3.03 -20.74 21.07
N TYR A 477 2.28 -20.24 22.06
CA TYR A 477 2.28 -18.82 22.40
C TYR A 477 3.66 -18.33 22.89
N ARG A 478 4.33 -19.08 23.77
CA ARG A 478 5.67 -18.72 24.28
C ARG A 478 6.70 -18.63 23.17
N LYS A 479 6.61 -19.51 22.16
CA LYS A 479 7.48 -19.52 20.98
C LYS A 479 7.13 -18.44 19.94
N SER A 480 5.96 -17.82 20.04
CA SER A 480 5.56 -16.77 19.11
C SER A 480 6.40 -15.51 19.30
N TYR A 481 6.98 -15.04 18.20
CA TYR A 481 7.68 -13.75 18.13
C TYR A 481 6.69 -12.57 18.15
N ALA A 482 5.48 -12.75 17.57
CA ALA A 482 4.44 -11.74 17.48
C ALA A 482 3.20 -12.14 18.31
N LYS A 483 3.33 -12.12 19.63
CA LYS A 483 2.26 -12.50 20.57
C LYS A 483 0.92 -11.81 20.33
N PRO A 484 0.85 -10.50 20.04
CA PRO A 484 -0.42 -9.85 19.72
C PRO A 484 -1.09 -10.42 18.45
N LEU A 485 -0.31 -10.77 17.41
CA LEU A 485 -0.85 -11.42 16.23
C LEU A 485 -1.31 -12.85 16.51
N PHE A 486 -0.61 -13.57 17.36
CA PHE A 486 -1.03 -14.89 17.84
C PHE A 486 -2.40 -14.81 18.55
N LYS A 487 -2.57 -13.87 19.48
CA LYS A 487 -3.87 -13.64 20.15
C LYS A 487 -4.97 -13.34 19.13
N LYS A 488 -4.71 -12.47 18.14
CA LYS A 488 -5.67 -12.15 17.05
C LYS A 488 -6.02 -13.36 16.17
N MET A 489 -5.06 -14.26 15.88
CA MET A 489 -5.36 -15.49 15.15
C MET A 489 -6.27 -16.39 15.97
N LEU A 490 -6.01 -16.52 17.27
CA LEU A 490 -6.84 -17.30 18.17
C LEU A 490 -8.27 -16.75 18.24
N GLU A 491 -8.44 -15.43 18.37
CA GLU A 491 -9.75 -14.75 18.38
C GLU A 491 -10.58 -15.02 17.11
N LYS A 492 -9.91 -15.11 15.97
CA LYS A 492 -10.57 -15.29 14.66
C LYS A 492 -10.81 -16.76 14.30
N ASP A 493 -10.27 -17.70 15.05
CA ASP A 493 -10.52 -19.12 14.84
C ASP A 493 -11.81 -19.54 15.59
N PRO A 494 -12.86 -20.04 14.89
CA PRO A 494 -14.16 -20.33 15.49
C PRO A 494 -14.12 -21.37 16.61
N GLU A 495 -13.17 -22.33 16.57
CA GLU A 495 -13.05 -23.41 17.56
C GLU A 495 -12.11 -23.06 18.70
N LEU A 496 -11.17 -22.15 18.48
CA LEU A 496 -10.09 -21.83 19.41
C LEU A 496 -10.29 -20.50 20.16
N SER A 497 -11.25 -19.66 19.74
CA SER A 497 -11.45 -18.31 20.29
C SER A 497 -11.68 -18.27 21.80
N SER A 498 -12.34 -19.30 22.37
CA SER A 498 -12.55 -19.43 23.80
C SER A 498 -11.26 -19.62 24.62
N LEU A 499 -10.19 -20.09 23.97
CA LEU A 499 -8.91 -20.37 24.62
C LEU A 499 -8.09 -19.09 24.89
N ILE A 500 -8.50 -17.94 24.38
CA ILE A 500 -7.77 -16.68 24.55
C ILE A 500 -7.63 -16.29 26.02
N SER A 501 -8.65 -16.59 26.83
CA SER A 501 -8.65 -16.34 28.28
C SER A 501 -7.59 -17.11 29.06
N LEU A 502 -7.00 -18.15 28.45
CA LEU A 502 -5.92 -18.95 29.04
C LEU A 502 -4.52 -18.37 28.75
N LEU A 503 -4.43 -17.33 27.92
CA LEU A 503 -3.16 -16.70 27.61
C LEU A 503 -2.83 -15.61 28.63
N PRO A 504 -1.55 -15.46 29.00
CA PRO A 504 -1.12 -14.35 29.85
C PRO A 504 -1.32 -13.00 29.13
N ASP A 505 -1.51 -11.96 29.92
CA ASP A 505 -1.72 -10.57 29.46
C ASP A 505 -0.55 -10.04 28.63
#